data_5422f82a03928a87d8e6fbfe3423b6b1
#
_entry.id   5422f82a03928a87d8e6fbfe3423b6b1
#
_cell.length_a   1.000
_cell.length_b   1.000
_cell.length_c   1.000
_cell.angle_alpha   90.00
_cell.angle_beta   90.00
_cell.angle_gamma   90.00
#
_symmetry.space_group_name_H-M   'P 1'
#
loop_
_entity.id
_entity.type
_entity.pdbx_description
1 polymer ?
#
loop_
_entity_poly.entity_id
_entity_poly.type
_entity_poly.pdbx_seq_one_letter_code
_entity_poly.pdbx_strand_id
1 'polypeptide(L)'
;NTLKNSEQELRIFRVRALLAVLVVLTLASLLTGRLIYLQIVQHDMYSTRSENNRVRVEPLPPNRGLIYDRNGVLLAENRPTYNLTLVRERVDNLDETLALLVELLELPEEEIEAFNVRSRQRQRPFQPALLTSDLSEDQIARLAVNRHRLPGVEIEAQPLRFYPDAEIMAHALGYVGRINAEEMETLDAGRYAGTHFIGKTGIERFYEEELHGEAGLRKVETNARGRVLRELGRTDPVPGKNLTLTLDKSLQMLAYELLDGRRGSIVAIVPATGEILAMVSTPGFDSNQFVTGIDVASYRG
;
A
#
# COMPACT_ATOMS: atom_id res chain seq x y z
N ASN A 1 47.66 -68.52 28.86
CA ASN A 1 46.27 -68.92 28.73
C ASN A 1 45.51 -68.28 29.89
N THR A 2 45.07 -67.07 29.68
CA THR A 2 44.08 -66.40 30.57
C THR A 2 42.71 -66.95 30.22
N LEU A 3 42.18 -67.77 31.10
CA LEU A 3 40.78 -68.27 31.02
C LEU A 3 39.89 -67.08 31.06
N LYS A 4 39.28 -66.78 29.91
CA LYS A 4 38.37 -65.70 29.70
C LYS A 4 37.07 -65.98 30.53
N ASN A 5 36.87 -65.22 31.59
CA ASN A 5 35.77 -65.49 32.56
C ASN A 5 34.44 -64.95 31.91
N SER A 6 33.82 -65.80 31.08
CA SER A 6 32.62 -65.48 30.26
C SER A 6 31.41 -65.04 31.11
N GLU A 7 31.36 -65.49 32.36
CA GLU A 7 30.26 -65.08 33.27
C GLU A 7 30.39 -63.60 33.72
N GLN A 8 31.59 -63.11 33.95
CA GLN A 8 31.89 -61.74 34.34
C GLN A 8 31.62 -60.80 33.17
N GLU A 9 32.04 -61.16 31.93
CA GLU A 9 31.78 -60.37 30.72
C GLU A 9 30.26 -60.28 30.44
N LEU A 10 29.52 -61.37 30.59
CA LEU A 10 28.06 -61.37 30.44
C LEU A 10 27.37 -60.49 31.49
N ARG A 11 27.86 -60.47 32.72
CA ARG A 11 27.32 -59.66 33.80
C ARG A 11 27.58 -58.17 33.51
N ILE A 12 28.78 -57.82 33.07
CA ILE A 12 29.12 -56.41 32.70
C ILE A 12 28.32 -55.97 31.50
N PHE A 13 28.13 -56.82 30.49
CA PHE A 13 27.30 -56.56 29.34
C PHE A 13 25.85 -56.30 29.72
N ARG A 14 25.23 -57.16 30.57
CA ARG A 14 23.84 -56.98 31.06
C ARG A 14 23.68 -55.71 31.85
N VAL A 15 24.62 -55.34 32.71
CA VAL A 15 24.55 -54.08 33.48
C VAL A 15 24.63 -52.88 32.54
N ARG A 16 25.55 -52.88 31.56
CA ARG A 16 25.68 -51.80 30.56
C ARG A 16 24.41 -51.69 29.68
N ALA A 17 23.86 -52.82 29.26
CA ALA A 17 22.64 -52.85 28.47
C ALA A 17 21.45 -52.34 29.29
N LEU A 18 21.31 -52.72 30.57
CA LEU A 18 20.27 -52.21 31.47
C LEU A 18 20.40 -50.68 31.70
N LEU A 19 21.62 -50.18 31.89
CA LEU A 19 21.91 -48.74 32.01
C LEU A 19 21.53 -47.99 30.73
N ALA A 20 21.89 -48.53 29.58
CA ALA A 20 21.55 -47.95 28.28
C ALA A 20 20.03 -47.89 28.09
N VAL A 21 19.29 -48.97 28.40
CA VAL A 21 17.85 -49.01 28.35
C VAL A 21 17.22 -48.01 29.34
N LEU A 22 17.75 -47.89 30.55
CA LEU A 22 17.28 -46.89 31.53
C LEU A 22 17.44 -45.46 31.02
N VAL A 23 18.60 -45.15 30.44
CA VAL A 23 18.87 -43.81 29.85
C VAL A 23 17.88 -43.51 28.71
N VAL A 24 17.67 -44.48 27.81
CA VAL A 24 16.73 -44.32 26.70
C VAL A 24 15.29 -44.10 27.21
N LEU A 25 14.84 -44.88 28.20
CA LEU A 25 13.51 -44.71 28.81
C LEU A 25 13.36 -43.37 29.52
N THR A 26 14.42 -42.89 30.20
CA THR A 26 14.37 -41.58 30.86
C THR A 26 14.27 -40.46 29.83
N LEU A 27 15.06 -40.51 28.76
CA LEU A 27 15.01 -39.55 27.67
C LEU A 27 13.63 -39.56 26.95
N ALA A 28 13.09 -40.78 26.70
CA ALA A 28 11.78 -40.94 26.11
C ALA A 28 10.67 -40.34 27.00
N SER A 29 10.74 -40.56 28.32
CA SER A 29 9.81 -40.01 29.30
C SER A 29 9.87 -38.48 29.37
N LEU A 30 11.07 -37.90 29.35
CA LEU A 30 11.26 -36.46 29.28
C LEU A 30 10.67 -35.87 28.01
N LEU A 31 10.91 -36.51 26.87
CA LEU A 31 10.38 -36.09 25.57
C LEU A 31 8.84 -36.16 25.54
N THR A 32 8.26 -37.26 26.05
CA THR A 32 6.81 -37.44 26.16
C THR A 32 6.20 -36.41 27.12
N GLY A 33 6.82 -36.19 28.27
CA GLY A 33 6.38 -35.17 29.22
C GLY A 33 6.42 -33.74 28.61
N ARG A 34 7.46 -33.43 27.84
CA ARG A 34 7.55 -32.16 27.10
C ARG A 34 6.47 -32.03 26.03
N LEU A 35 6.17 -33.11 25.32
CA LEU A 35 5.14 -33.15 24.30
C LEU A 35 3.75 -32.92 24.91
N ILE A 36 3.44 -33.56 26.00
CA ILE A 36 2.20 -33.39 26.76
C ILE A 36 2.07 -31.93 27.25
N TYR A 37 3.14 -31.40 27.82
CA TYR A 37 3.16 -30.01 28.26
C TYR A 37 2.86 -29.02 27.13
N LEU A 38 3.50 -29.21 25.95
CA LEU A 38 3.27 -28.33 24.79
C LEU A 38 1.87 -28.50 24.17
N GLN A 39 1.38 -29.77 24.11
CA GLN A 39 0.11 -30.06 23.43
C GLN A 39 -1.12 -29.87 24.31
N ILE A 40 -1.01 -29.98 25.62
CA ILE A 40 -2.14 -29.85 26.55
C ILE A 40 -2.08 -28.54 27.31
N VAL A 41 -0.96 -28.25 28.00
CA VAL A 41 -0.88 -27.08 28.88
C VAL A 41 -0.72 -25.77 28.09
N GLN A 42 0.05 -25.82 27.01
CA GLN A 42 0.28 -24.63 26.16
C GLN A 42 -0.50 -24.65 24.85
N HIS A 43 -1.45 -25.57 24.68
CA HIS A 43 -2.23 -25.72 23.47
C HIS A 43 -2.92 -24.41 23.05
N ASP A 44 -3.63 -23.77 23.97
CA ASP A 44 -4.39 -22.54 23.68
C ASP A 44 -3.47 -21.38 23.28
N MET A 45 -2.30 -21.28 23.90
CA MET A 45 -1.32 -20.24 23.56
C MET A 45 -0.72 -20.44 22.17
N TYR A 46 -0.37 -21.68 21.81
CA TYR A 46 0.20 -21.98 20.48
C TYR A 46 -0.88 -22.01 19.41
N SER A 47 -2.10 -22.43 19.69
CA SER A 47 -3.25 -22.36 18.80
C SER A 47 -3.59 -20.90 18.47
N THR A 48 -3.69 -20.05 19.49
CA THR A 48 -3.93 -18.60 19.31
C THR A 48 -2.81 -17.93 18.51
N ARG A 49 -1.55 -18.27 18.75
CA ARG A 49 -0.43 -17.76 17.97
C ARG A 49 -0.48 -18.22 16.51
N SER A 50 -0.83 -19.49 16.29
CA SER A 50 -1.00 -20.06 14.94
C SER A 50 -2.16 -19.42 14.20
N GLU A 51 -3.29 -19.19 14.86
CA GLU A 51 -4.45 -18.50 14.28
C GLU A 51 -4.14 -17.05 13.97
N ASN A 52 -3.49 -16.32 14.90
CA ASN A 52 -3.09 -14.93 14.67
C ASN A 52 -2.08 -14.78 13.52
N ASN A 53 -1.20 -15.76 13.31
CA ASN A 53 -0.28 -15.77 12.18
C ASN A 53 -0.95 -16.17 10.86
N ARG A 54 -2.12 -16.81 10.90
CA ARG A 54 -2.88 -17.30 9.74
C ARG A 54 -3.89 -16.28 9.24
N VAL A 55 -4.41 -15.44 10.13
CA VAL A 55 -5.40 -14.42 9.80
C VAL A 55 -4.71 -13.06 9.60
N ARG A 56 -4.85 -12.50 8.41
CA ARG A 56 -4.36 -11.16 8.06
C ARG A 56 -5.55 -10.24 7.81
N VAL A 57 -5.45 -9.03 8.34
CA VAL A 57 -6.40 -7.95 8.03
C VAL A 57 -5.76 -7.05 7.00
N GLU A 58 -6.40 -6.95 5.83
CA GLU A 58 -5.98 -6.09 4.73
C GLU A 58 -6.96 -4.91 4.64
N PRO A 59 -6.47 -3.67 4.66
CA PRO A 59 -7.33 -2.52 4.48
C PRO A 59 -7.78 -2.42 3.01
N LEU A 60 -9.01 -1.98 2.82
CA LEU A 60 -9.59 -1.67 1.52
C LEU A 60 -9.77 -0.15 1.44
N PRO A 61 -9.00 0.56 0.61
CA PRO A 61 -9.12 2.01 0.48
C PRO A 61 -10.48 2.38 -0.12
N PRO A 62 -11.11 3.48 0.34
CA PRO A 62 -12.35 3.97 -0.24
C PRO A 62 -12.11 4.65 -1.58
N ASN A 63 -13.14 4.72 -2.41
CA ASN A 63 -13.15 5.59 -3.57
C ASN A 63 -13.35 7.04 -3.12
N ARG A 64 -12.46 7.93 -3.57
CA ARG A 64 -12.57 9.37 -3.28
C ARG A 64 -13.79 9.97 -3.97
N GLY A 65 -14.50 10.90 -3.32
CA GLY A 65 -15.64 11.60 -3.87
C GLY A 65 -15.28 12.39 -5.15
N LEU A 66 -16.21 12.46 -6.07
CA LEU A 66 -16.07 13.22 -7.31
C LEU A 66 -16.35 14.71 -7.05
N ILE A 67 -15.78 15.60 -7.87
CA ILE A 67 -16.01 17.03 -7.79
C ILE A 67 -16.66 17.50 -9.09
N TYR A 68 -17.78 18.18 -8.97
CA TYR A 68 -18.56 18.71 -10.08
C TYR A 68 -18.63 20.25 -10.01
N ASP A 69 -18.80 20.86 -11.16
CA ASP A 69 -19.21 22.27 -11.24
C ASP A 69 -20.68 22.41 -10.91
N ARG A 70 -21.19 23.67 -10.90
CA ARG A 70 -22.60 23.99 -10.65
C ARG A 70 -23.58 23.38 -11.65
N ASN A 71 -23.12 23.03 -12.86
CA ASN A 71 -23.90 22.46 -13.95
C ASN A 71 -23.81 20.94 -14.01
N GLY A 72 -23.11 20.31 -13.06
CA GLY A 72 -22.87 18.86 -13.03
C GLY A 72 -21.74 18.39 -13.95
N VAL A 73 -20.89 19.31 -14.45
CA VAL A 73 -19.73 18.95 -15.24
C VAL A 73 -18.61 18.47 -14.31
N LEU A 74 -17.98 17.37 -14.68
CA LEU A 74 -16.93 16.73 -13.89
C LEU A 74 -15.64 17.56 -13.90
N LEU A 75 -15.15 17.92 -12.72
CA LEU A 75 -13.93 18.69 -12.50
C LEU A 75 -12.79 17.82 -11.94
N ALA A 76 -13.13 16.80 -11.16
CA ALA A 76 -12.17 15.83 -10.66
C ALA A 76 -12.80 14.44 -10.53
N GLU A 77 -12.13 13.44 -11.05
CA GLU A 77 -12.58 12.04 -11.11
C GLU A 77 -11.50 11.08 -10.63
N ASN A 78 -11.88 9.80 -10.49
CA ASN A 78 -10.93 8.72 -10.17
C ASN A 78 -10.84 7.81 -11.40
N ARG A 79 -9.65 7.70 -11.97
CA ARG A 79 -9.37 6.79 -13.08
C ARG A 79 -8.68 5.52 -12.56
N PRO A 80 -9.10 4.34 -13.01
CA PRO A 80 -8.38 3.12 -12.69
C PRO A 80 -6.97 3.20 -13.28
N THR A 81 -5.97 3.04 -12.43
CA THR A 81 -4.56 2.93 -12.83
C THR A 81 -3.98 1.67 -12.24
N TYR A 82 -2.86 1.25 -12.77
CA TYR A 82 -2.14 0.07 -12.31
C TYR A 82 -0.86 0.49 -11.62
N ASN A 83 -0.74 0.12 -10.36
CA ASN A 83 0.43 0.39 -9.53
C ASN A 83 1.30 -0.85 -9.44
N LEU A 84 2.62 -0.67 -9.45
CA LEU A 84 3.58 -1.72 -9.18
C LEU A 84 3.91 -1.73 -7.70
N THR A 85 3.59 -2.83 -7.04
CA THR A 85 3.91 -3.05 -5.63
C THR A 85 4.90 -4.19 -5.47
N LEU A 86 5.70 -4.14 -4.40
CA LEU A 86 6.69 -5.15 -4.08
C LEU A 86 6.56 -5.59 -2.64
N VAL A 87 6.42 -6.90 -2.42
CA VAL A 87 6.43 -7.52 -1.10
C VAL A 87 7.83 -8.03 -0.81
N ARG A 88 8.58 -7.29 -0.01
CA ARG A 88 10.01 -7.51 0.23
C ARG A 88 10.36 -8.93 0.69
N GLU A 89 9.53 -9.51 1.55
CA GLU A 89 9.75 -10.84 2.11
C GLU A 89 9.50 -11.98 1.12
N ARG A 90 8.97 -11.67 -0.06
CA ARG A 90 8.77 -12.63 -1.16
C ARG A 90 9.83 -12.52 -2.25
N VAL A 91 10.73 -11.56 -2.12
CA VAL A 91 11.83 -11.31 -3.06
C VAL A 91 13.10 -11.92 -2.51
N ASP A 92 13.73 -12.82 -3.26
CA ASP A 92 14.96 -13.51 -2.83
C ASP A 92 16.17 -12.56 -2.82
N ASN A 93 16.28 -11.71 -3.86
CA ASN A 93 17.32 -10.69 -3.98
C ASN A 93 16.70 -9.36 -4.45
N LEU A 94 16.60 -8.40 -3.53
CA LEU A 94 15.95 -7.12 -3.80
C LEU A 94 16.68 -6.31 -4.88
N ASP A 95 18.01 -6.24 -4.79
CA ASP A 95 18.81 -5.42 -5.71
C ASP A 95 18.76 -5.96 -7.15
N GLU A 96 18.79 -7.27 -7.32
CA GLU A 96 18.66 -7.93 -8.61
C GLU A 96 17.24 -7.74 -9.19
N THR A 97 16.21 -7.84 -8.35
CA THR A 97 14.82 -7.62 -8.76
C THR A 97 14.59 -6.16 -9.19
N LEU A 98 15.13 -5.20 -8.43
CA LEU A 98 15.03 -3.78 -8.79
C LEU A 98 15.78 -3.47 -10.09
N ALA A 99 16.99 -4.03 -10.29
CA ALA A 99 17.74 -3.86 -11.54
C ALA A 99 16.96 -4.41 -12.75
N LEU A 100 16.34 -5.58 -12.60
CA LEU A 100 15.50 -6.16 -13.64
C LEU A 100 14.26 -5.32 -13.93
N LEU A 101 13.62 -4.74 -12.90
CA LEU A 101 12.47 -3.84 -13.07
C LEU A 101 12.86 -2.53 -13.77
N VAL A 102 14.03 -1.97 -13.46
CA VAL A 102 14.57 -0.80 -14.17
C VAL A 102 14.75 -1.11 -15.65
N GLU A 103 15.35 -2.26 -15.98
CA GLU A 103 15.56 -2.68 -17.37
C GLU A 103 14.23 -2.90 -18.11
N LEU A 104 13.28 -3.59 -17.50
CA LEU A 104 12.00 -3.96 -18.13
C LEU A 104 11.06 -2.77 -18.32
N LEU A 105 11.04 -1.84 -17.39
CA LEU A 105 10.06 -0.74 -17.33
C LEU A 105 10.66 0.62 -17.68
N GLU A 106 11.98 0.68 -17.88
CA GLU A 106 12.70 1.92 -18.16
C GLU A 106 12.47 2.97 -17.04
N LEU A 107 12.48 2.50 -15.77
CA LEU A 107 12.22 3.36 -14.62
C LEU A 107 13.37 4.35 -14.39
N PRO A 108 13.05 5.62 -14.04
CA PRO A 108 14.06 6.58 -13.65
C PRO A 108 14.79 6.14 -12.36
N GLU A 109 16.07 6.41 -12.26
CA GLU A 109 16.89 6.08 -11.09
C GLU A 109 16.34 6.72 -9.80
N GLU A 110 15.76 7.90 -9.92
CA GLU A 110 15.11 8.66 -8.86
C GLU A 110 13.92 7.92 -8.22
N GLU A 111 13.15 7.15 -8.98
CA GLU A 111 12.05 6.33 -8.45
C GLU A 111 12.56 5.18 -7.58
N ILE A 112 13.68 4.58 -7.97
CA ILE A 112 14.34 3.51 -7.21
C ILE A 112 14.93 4.07 -5.91
N GLU A 113 15.57 5.23 -5.96
CA GLU A 113 16.06 5.91 -4.76
C GLU A 113 14.90 6.27 -3.81
N ALA A 114 13.85 6.85 -4.33
CA ALA A 114 12.64 7.17 -3.56
C ALA A 114 11.98 5.92 -2.96
N PHE A 115 11.95 4.81 -3.69
CA PHE A 115 11.49 3.53 -3.16
C PHE A 115 12.40 3.03 -2.04
N ASN A 116 13.72 3.09 -2.20
CA ASN A 116 14.68 2.66 -1.20
C ASN A 116 14.57 3.47 0.11
N VAL A 117 14.36 4.77 0.01
CA VAL A 117 14.11 5.64 1.17
C VAL A 117 12.80 5.24 1.88
N ARG A 118 11.72 5.06 1.14
CA ARG A 118 10.42 4.65 1.69
C ARG A 118 10.45 3.24 2.30
N SER A 119 11.14 2.30 1.65
CA SER A 119 11.22 0.91 2.10
C SER A 119 12.05 0.71 3.37
N ARG A 120 12.93 1.67 3.71
CA ARG A 120 13.68 1.69 4.99
C ARG A 120 12.83 2.15 6.17
N GLN A 121 11.74 2.86 5.92
CA GLN A 121 10.79 3.21 6.96
C GLN A 121 10.09 1.94 7.46
N ARG A 122 9.70 1.94 8.74
CA ARG A 122 9.16 0.76 9.45
C ARG A 122 7.85 0.29 8.84
N GLN A 123 7.92 -0.60 7.85
CA GLN A 123 6.75 -1.27 7.27
C GLN A 123 6.42 -2.54 8.05
N ARG A 124 5.14 -2.90 8.09
CA ARG A 124 4.73 -4.21 8.62
C ARG A 124 5.22 -5.31 7.67
N PRO A 125 5.69 -6.46 8.20
CA PRO A 125 6.09 -7.59 7.37
C PRO A 125 4.98 -8.00 6.38
N PHE A 126 5.38 -8.39 5.17
CA PHE A 126 4.48 -8.81 4.09
C PHE A 126 3.50 -7.73 3.58
N GLN A 127 3.72 -6.47 3.91
CA GLN A 127 2.93 -5.38 3.35
C GLN A 127 3.52 -4.98 1.98
N PRO A 128 2.65 -4.87 0.93
CA PRO A 128 3.11 -4.37 -0.36
C PRO A 128 3.64 -2.94 -0.24
N ALA A 129 4.83 -2.70 -0.77
CA ALA A 129 5.42 -1.37 -0.89
C ALA A 129 5.22 -0.86 -2.32
N LEU A 130 4.67 0.33 -2.46
CA LEU A 130 4.48 0.96 -3.76
C LEU A 130 5.85 1.33 -4.37
N LEU A 131 6.19 0.74 -5.52
CA LEU A 131 7.38 1.09 -6.29
C LEU A 131 7.08 2.25 -7.23
N THR A 132 6.19 2.05 -8.18
CA THR A 132 5.72 3.10 -9.11
C THR A 132 4.22 3.02 -9.32
N SER A 133 3.63 4.12 -9.76
CA SER A 133 2.19 4.24 -10.07
C SER A 133 2.00 4.57 -11.53
N ASP A 134 0.79 4.33 -12.03
CA ASP A 134 0.39 4.66 -13.40
C ASP A 134 1.18 3.91 -14.48
N LEU A 135 1.24 2.57 -14.33
CA LEU A 135 1.86 1.70 -15.35
C LEU A 135 1.13 1.80 -16.68
N SER A 136 1.88 1.97 -17.76
CA SER A 136 1.36 1.90 -19.12
C SER A 136 0.97 0.45 -19.50
N GLU A 137 0.12 0.29 -20.52
CA GLU A 137 -0.27 -1.03 -21.03
C GLU A 137 0.94 -1.86 -21.47
N ASP A 138 1.94 -1.23 -22.11
CA ASP A 138 3.20 -1.87 -22.51
C ASP A 138 3.99 -2.36 -21.30
N GLN A 139 4.09 -1.55 -20.25
CA GLN A 139 4.78 -1.94 -19.01
C GLN A 139 4.07 -3.11 -18.32
N ILE A 140 2.73 -3.09 -18.28
CA ILE A 140 1.94 -4.21 -17.76
C ILE A 140 2.18 -5.49 -18.58
N ALA A 141 2.22 -5.39 -19.91
CA ALA A 141 2.48 -6.53 -20.78
C ALA A 141 3.90 -7.10 -20.55
N ARG A 142 4.93 -6.25 -20.45
CA ARG A 142 6.32 -6.65 -20.15
C ARG A 142 6.42 -7.37 -18.80
N LEU A 143 5.72 -6.85 -17.77
CA LEU A 143 5.65 -7.48 -16.44
C LEU A 143 4.94 -8.83 -16.47
N ALA A 144 3.83 -8.94 -17.20
CA ALA A 144 3.05 -10.17 -17.30
C ALA A 144 3.88 -11.32 -17.94
N VAL A 145 4.65 -11.03 -18.99
CA VAL A 145 5.54 -12.00 -19.65
C VAL A 145 6.68 -12.43 -18.71
N ASN A 146 7.23 -11.52 -17.92
CA ASN A 146 8.36 -11.77 -17.02
C ASN A 146 7.97 -12.15 -15.59
N ARG A 147 6.68 -12.36 -15.32
CA ARG A 147 6.16 -12.62 -13.96
C ARG A 147 6.86 -13.77 -13.24
N HIS A 148 7.30 -14.79 -13.99
CA HIS A 148 8.01 -15.95 -13.43
C HIS A 148 9.39 -15.60 -12.87
N ARG A 149 10.01 -14.48 -13.29
CA ARG A 149 11.30 -13.96 -12.82
C ARG A 149 11.17 -12.92 -11.71
N LEU A 150 9.96 -12.50 -11.39
CA LEU A 150 9.65 -11.39 -10.49
C LEU A 150 8.81 -11.86 -9.28
N PRO A 151 9.34 -12.78 -8.44
CA PRO A 151 8.64 -13.19 -7.23
C PRO A 151 8.47 -11.99 -6.30
N GLY A 152 7.29 -11.83 -5.70
CA GLY A 152 7.00 -10.73 -4.76
C GLY A 152 6.63 -9.40 -5.42
N VAL A 153 6.67 -9.31 -6.75
CA VAL A 153 6.17 -8.14 -7.50
C VAL A 153 4.72 -8.38 -7.90
N GLU A 154 3.86 -7.42 -7.58
CA GLU A 154 2.42 -7.49 -7.85
C GLU A 154 1.95 -6.22 -8.55
N ILE A 155 0.97 -6.37 -9.45
CA ILE A 155 0.29 -5.25 -10.11
C ILE A 155 -1.05 -5.09 -9.42
N GLU A 156 -1.27 -3.92 -8.83
CA GLU A 156 -2.52 -3.58 -8.14
C GLU A 156 -3.27 -2.52 -8.93
N ALA A 157 -4.53 -2.78 -9.25
CA ALA A 157 -5.41 -1.76 -9.80
C ALA A 157 -5.92 -0.88 -8.65
N GLN A 158 -5.60 0.40 -8.71
CA GLN A 158 -6.09 1.40 -7.75
C GLN A 158 -6.62 2.63 -8.49
N PRO A 159 -7.72 3.24 -8.02
CA PRO A 159 -8.19 4.49 -8.58
C PRO A 159 -7.21 5.62 -8.23
N LEU A 160 -6.75 6.33 -9.26
CA LEU A 160 -5.92 7.52 -9.12
C LEU A 160 -6.75 8.76 -9.44
N ARG A 161 -6.52 9.83 -8.69
CA ARG A 161 -7.19 11.11 -8.92
C ARG A 161 -6.78 11.71 -10.24
N PHE A 162 -7.75 12.18 -11.03
CA PHE A 162 -7.54 12.81 -12.32
C PHE A 162 -8.35 14.08 -12.46
N TYR A 163 -7.72 15.10 -13.03
CA TYR A 163 -8.29 16.43 -13.26
C TYR A 163 -8.33 16.70 -14.76
N PRO A 164 -9.54 16.67 -15.40
CA PRO A 164 -9.66 16.88 -16.86
C PRO A 164 -9.10 18.21 -17.34
N ASP A 165 -9.30 19.28 -16.54
CA ASP A 165 -8.86 20.64 -16.84
C ASP A 165 -7.81 21.10 -15.79
N ALA A 166 -6.79 20.28 -15.59
CA ALA A 166 -5.84 20.37 -14.49
C ALA A 166 -5.23 21.78 -14.33
N GLU A 167 -4.76 22.39 -15.43
CA GLU A 167 -4.09 23.68 -15.40
C GLU A 167 -5.04 24.85 -15.08
N ILE A 168 -6.24 24.82 -15.66
CA ILE A 168 -7.25 25.87 -15.48
C ILE A 168 -7.83 25.88 -14.07
N MET A 169 -7.96 24.69 -13.47
CA MET A 169 -8.57 24.46 -12.16
C MET A 169 -7.57 24.36 -11.02
N ALA A 170 -6.25 24.37 -11.31
CA ALA A 170 -5.20 24.05 -10.34
C ALA A 170 -5.31 24.84 -9.03
N HIS A 171 -5.48 26.15 -9.11
CA HIS A 171 -5.50 27.02 -7.92
C HIS A 171 -6.81 26.92 -7.12
N ALA A 172 -7.90 26.56 -7.76
CA ALA A 172 -9.19 26.40 -7.08
C ALA A 172 -9.33 24.99 -6.46
N LEU A 173 -9.15 23.95 -7.29
CA LEU A 173 -9.26 22.55 -6.83
C LEU A 173 -8.08 22.11 -5.98
N GLY A 174 -6.88 22.58 -6.32
CA GLY A 174 -5.66 22.05 -5.77
C GLY A 174 -5.30 20.69 -6.39
N TYR A 175 -4.67 19.85 -5.61
CA TYR A 175 -4.26 18.51 -6.04
C TYR A 175 -4.18 17.52 -4.87
N VAL A 176 -4.21 16.25 -5.23
CA VAL A 176 -3.95 15.13 -4.35
C VAL A 176 -2.49 14.70 -4.55
N GLY A 177 -1.79 14.45 -3.47
CA GLY A 177 -0.41 13.96 -3.52
C GLY A 177 -0.14 12.88 -2.50
N ARG A 178 1.00 12.21 -2.60
CA ARG A 178 1.40 11.14 -1.67
C ARG A 178 1.50 11.66 -0.24
N ILE A 179 1.04 10.86 0.72
CA ILE A 179 1.15 11.13 2.15
C ILE A 179 2.63 11.11 2.53
N ASN A 180 3.11 12.18 3.15
CA ASN A 180 4.48 12.26 3.66
C ASN A 180 4.59 11.77 5.11
N ALA A 181 5.81 11.72 5.66
CA ALA A 181 6.06 11.18 7.00
C ALA A 181 5.41 12.03 8.12
N GLU A 182 5.41 13.34 7.99
CA GLU A 182 4.82 14.25 8.99
C GLU A 182 3.28 14.13 9.00
N GLU A 183 2.67 14.04 7.81
CA GLU A 183 1.23 13.83 7.68
C GLU A 183 0.81 12.49 8.28
N MET A 184 1.61 11.43 8.07
CA MET A 184 1.35 10.10 8.62
C MET A 184 1.26 10.08 10.14
N GLU A 185 1.98 10.97 10.83
CA GLU A 185 1.94 11.08 12.29
C GLU A 185 0.65 11.74 12.82
N THR A 186 0.02 12.57 11.99
CA THR A 186 -1.18 13.35 12.38
C THR A 186 -2.49 12.73 11.90
N LEU A 187 -2.44 11.86 10.89
CA LEU A 187 -3.62 11.23 10.31
C LEU A 187 -4.13 10.07 11.17
N ASP A 188 -5.46 9.87 11.16
CA ASP A 188 -6.08 8.68 11.74
C ASP A 188 -5.67 7.42 10.98
N ALA A 189 -4.87 6.57 11.62
CA ALA A 189 -4.32 5.36 11.02
C ALA A 189 -5.41 4.34 10.61
N GLY A 190 -6.61 4.39 11.20
CA GLY A 190 -7.73 3.54 10.84
C GLY A 190 -8.40 4.02 9.56
N ARG A 191 -8.72 5.31 9.50
CA ARG A 191 -9.41 5.94 8.37
C ARG A 191 -8.57 5.92 7.09
N TYR A 192 -7.26 6.18 7.21
CA TYR A 192 -6.31 6.21 6.10
C TYR A 192 -5.62 4.86 5.85
N ALA A 193 -6.13 3.77 6.45
CA ALA A 193 -5.57 2.45 6.24
C ALA A 193 -5.67 2.04 4.74
N GLY A 194 -4.53 1.70 4.15
CA GLY A 194 -4.42 1.35 2.73
C GLY A 194 -4.47 2.53 1.76
N THR A 195 -4.61 3.77 2.25
CA THR A 195 -4.58 4.99 1.44
C THR A 195 -3.16 5.53 1.34
N HIS A 196 -2.75 5.92 0.14
CA HIS A 196 -1.43 6.46 -0.15
C HIS A 196 -1.42 7.95 -0.51
N PHE A 197 -2.59 8.53 -0.70
CA PHE A 197 -2.78 9.89 -1.21
C PHE A 197 -3.70 10.71 -0.30
N ILE A 198 -3.44 12.03 -0.25
CA ILE A 198 -4.23 13.01 0.52
C ILE A 198 -4.32 14.32 -0.25
N GLY A 199 -5.37 15.09 -0.07
CA GLY A 199 -5.48 16.45 -0.58
C GLY A 199 -4.41 17.37 0.01
N LYS A 200 -3.61 18.01 -0.86
CA LYS A 200 -2.49 18.86 -0.45
C LYS A 200 -2.85 20.33 -0.39
N THR A 201 -3.65 20.80 -1.31
CA THR A 201 -4.02 22.21 -1.45
C THR A 201 -5.46 22.36 -1.91
N GLY A 202 -5.98 23.60 -1.90
CA GLY A 202 -7.28 23.96 -2.46
C GLY A 202 -8.47 23.22 -1.84
N ILE A 203 -9.48 22.99 -2.66
CA ILE A 203 -10.72 22.27 -2.28
C ILE A 203 -10.40 20.83 -1.88
N GLU A 204 -9.46 20.17 -2.55
CA GLU A 204 -9.03 18.81 -2.22
C GLU A 204 -8.57 18.67 -0.76
N ARG A 205 -7.84 19.67 -0.26
CA ARG A 205 -7.37 19.67 1.14
C ARG A 205 -8.47 20.11 2.10
N PHE A 206 -9.22 21.15 1.75
CA PHE A 206 -10.21 21.72 2.64
C PHE A 206 -11.36 20.73 2.94
N TYR A 207 -11.79 19.99 1.91
CA TYR A 207 -12.86 18.98 2.00
C TYR A 207 -12.29 17.55 2.06
N GLU A 208 -11.08 17.37 2.55
CA GLU A 208 -10.43 16.05 2.65
C GLU A 208 -11.29 15.04 3.41
N GLU A 209 -11.90 15.45 4.53
CA GLU A 209 -12.72 14.56 5.36
C GLU A 209 -13.96 14.05 4.66
N GLU A 210 -14.59 14.87 3.83
CA GLU A 210 -15.77 14.51 3.06
C GLU A 210 -15.41 13.71 1.81
N LEU A 211 -14.32 14.12 1.13
CA LEU A 211 -13.89 13.52 -0.12
C LEU A 211 -13.25 12.15 0.05
N HIS A 212 -12.52 11.92 1.15
CA HIS A 212 -11.75 10.68 1.34
C HIS A 212 -12.63 9.45 1.56
N GLY A 213 -13.67 9.56 2.41
CA GLY A 213 -14.49 8.43 2.83
C GLY A 213 -13.91 7.62 4.00
N GLU A 214 -14.31 6.36 4.14
CA GLU A 214 -13.89 5.48 5.24
C GLU A 214 -13.33 4.17 4.69
N ALA A 215 -12.18 3.74 5.18
CA ALA A 215 -11.54 2.50 4.76
C ALA A 215 -12.34 1.27 5.21
N GLY A 216 -12.48 0.31 4.32
CA GLY A 216 -12.98 -1.03 4.62
C GLY A 216 -11.87 -1.95 5.09
N LEU A 217 -12.25 -3.16 5.48
CA LEU A 217 -11.33 -4.19 5.97
C LEU A 217 -11.67 -5.55 5.36
N ARG A 218 -10.67 -6.26 4.89
CA ARG A 218 -10.76 -7.64 4.45
C ARG A 218 -9.93 -8.53 5.37
N LYS A 219 -10.58 -9.52 5.99
CA LYS A 219 -9.90 -10.55 6.79
C LYS A 219 -9.63 -11.75 5.90
N VAL A 220 -8.37 -12.09 5.72
CA VAL A 220 -7.95 -13.21 4.87
C VAL A 220 -7.17 -14.24 5.67
N GLU A 221 -7.33 -15.49 5.31
CA GLU A 221 -6.49 -16.58 5.79
C GLU A 221 -5.30 -16.73 4.85
N THR A 222 -4.09 -16.75 5.42
CA THR A 222 -2.85 -16.88 4.65
C THR A 222 -2.09 -18.14 5.07
N ASN A 223 -1.35 -18.75 4.15
CA ASN A 223 -0.41 -19.81 4.47
C ASN A 223 0.90 -19.24 5.03
N ALA A 224 1.84 -20.12 5.44
CA ALA A 224 3.16 -19.73 5.95
C ALA A 224 4.01 -18.90 4.97
N ARG A 225 3.67 -18.89 3.66
CA ARG A 225 4.32 -18.08 2.62
C ARG A 225 3.56 -16.77 2.34
N GLY A 226 2.58 -16.39 3.18
CA GLY A 226 1.77 -15.18 3.01
C GLY A 226 0.77 -15.20 1.84
N ARG A 227 0.54 -16.37 1.18
CA ARG A 227 -0.45 -16.48 0.11
C ARG A 227 -1.85 -16.57 0.70
N VAL A 228 -2.77 -15.75 0.23
CA VAL A 228 -4.18 -15.79 0.60
C VAL A 228 -4.79 -17.12 0.16
N LEU A 229 -5.40 -17.84 1.10
CA LEU A 229 -6.10 -19.11 0.88
C LEU A 229 -7.59 -18.88 0.71
N ARG A 230 -8.18 -18.06 1.56
CA ARG A 230 -9.60 -17.71 1.51
C ARG A 230 -9.86 -16.40 2.25
N GLU A 231 -10.97 -15.77 1.93
CA GLU A 231 -11.52 -14.64 2.66
C GLU A 231 -12.38 -15.16 3.82
N LEU A 232 -12.13 -14.60 5.01
CA LEU A 232 -12.84 -14.96 6.24
C LEU A 232 -13.96 -13.98 6.58
N GLY A 233 -13.84 -12.74 6.11
CA GLY A 233 -14.81 -11.69 6.31
C GLY A 233 -14.39 -10.41 5.62
N ARG A 234 -15.37 -9.56 5.31
CA ARG A 234 -15.19 -8.29 4.59
C ARG A 234 -16.12 -7.23 5.16
N THR A 235 -15.58 -6.05 5.36
CA THR A 235 -16.34 -4.82 5.58
C THR A 235 -16.00 -3.91 4.41
N ASP A 236 -17.00 -3.58 3.58
CA ASP A 236 -16.77 -2.75 2.42
C ASP A 236 -16.43 -1.31 2.82
N PRO A 237 -15.57 -0.61 2.07
CA PRO A 237 -15.25 0.78 2.30
C PRO A 237 -16.47 1.67 2.01
N VAL A 238 -16.58 2.77 2.75
CA VAL A 238 -17.60 3.81 2.47
C VAL A 238 -16.95 4.86 1.57
N PRO A 239 -17.43 5.04 0.32
CA PRO A 239 -16.86 6.02 -0.59
C PRO A 239 -17.03 7.45 -0.05
N GLY A 240 -16.11 8.34 -0.43
CA GLY A 240 -16.21 9.75 -0.12
C GLY A 240 -17.43 10.39 -0.76
N LYS A 241 -17.88 11.50 -0.17
CA LYS A 241 -19.02 12.27 -0.67
C LYS A 241 -18.60 13.06 -1.90
N ASN A 242 -19.48 13.09 -2.90
CA ASN A 242 -19.31 13.97 -4.06
C ASN A 242 -19.57 15.42 -3.65
N LEU A 243 -18.80 16.34 -4.22
CA LEU A 243 -18.98 17.78 -4.03
C LEU A 243 -19.50 18.41 -5.32
N THR A 244 -20.47 19.32 -5.19
CA THR A 244 -20.89 20.22 -6.25
C THR A 244 -20.48 21.64 -5.85
N LEU A 245 -19.63 22.25 -6.67
CA LEU A 245 -19.09 23.58 -6.44
C LEU A 245 -20.02 24.62 -7.06
N THR A 246 -19.88 25.88 -6.63
CA THR A 246 -20.53 27.02 -7.27
C THR A 246 -19.80 27.49 -8.54
N LEU A 247 -18.59 26.97 -8.80
CA LEU A 247 -17.82 27.25 -10.00
C LEU A 247 -18.57 26.84 -11.26
N ASP A 248 -18.49 27.67 -12.29
CA ASP A 248 -18.93 27.40 -13.66
C ASP A 248 -17.71 27.14 -14.53
N LYS A 249 -17.58 25.91 -15.03
CA LYS A 249 -16.42 25.52 -15.86
C LYS A 249 -16.27 26.40 -17.08
N SER A 250 -17.34 26.73 -17.76
CA SER A 250 -17.28 27.54 -18.98
C SER A 250 -16.80 28.97 -18.70
N LEU A 251 -17.25 29.54 -17.58
CA LEU A 251 -16.81 30.85 -17.14
C LEU A 251 -15.35 30.84 -16.68
N GLN A 252 -14.94 29.75 -16.01
CA GLN A 252 -13.57 29.52 -15.58
C GLN A 252 -12.60 29.46 -16.80
N MET A 253 -12.98 28.70 -17.84
CA MET A 253 -12.21 28.59 -19.08
C MET A 253 -12.10 29.96 -19.78
N LEU A 254 -13.20 30.67 -19.92
CA LEU A 254 -13.19 32.01 -20.50
C LEU A 254 -12.26 32.97 -19.73
N ALA A 255 -12.35 32.96 -18.40
CA ALA A 255 -11.49 33.79 -17.56
C ALA A 255 -10.00 33.43 -17.72
N TYR A 256 -9.67 32.15 -17.88
CA TYR A 256 -8.30 31.69 -18.14
C TYR A 256 -7.80 32.17 -19.51
N GLU A 257 -8.61 32.02 -20.56
CA GLU A 257 -8.28 32.45 -21.91
C GLU A 257 -8.06 34.00 -21.98
N LEU A 258 -8.87 34.78 -21.25
CA LEU A 258 -8.75 36.23 -21.21
C LEU A 258 -7.45 36.72 -20.54
N LEU A 259 -6.85 35.93 -19.67
CA LEU A 259 -5.54 36.23 -19.10
C LEU A 259 -4.41 36.04 -20.12
N ASP A 260 -4.62 35.24 -21.15
CA ASP A 260 -3.73 35.09 -22.31
C ASP A 260 -2.26 34.92 -21.92
N GLY A 261 -1.98 34.03 -20.97
CA GLY A 261 -0.64 33.76 -20.44
C GLY A 261 -0.04 34.86 -19.55
N ARG A 262 -0.74 35.99 -19.35
CA ARG A 262 -0.29 37.06 -18.44
C ARG A 262 -0.44 36.63 -16.99
N ARG A 263 0.50 36.98 -16.15
CA ARG A 263 0.39 36.78 -14.70
C ARG A 263 -0.75 37.66 -14.14
N GLY A 264 -1.70 37.00 -13.49
CA GLY A 264 -2.85 37.70 -12.91
C GLY A 264 -3.90 36.75 -12.37
N SER A 265 -4.98 37.30 -11.86
CA SER A 265 -6.13 36.55 -11.37
C SER A 265 -7.44 37.21 -11.73
N ILE A 266 -8.45 36.39 -11.98
CA ILE A 266 -9.85 36.82 -12.19
C ILE A 266 -10.71 36.04 -11.21
N VAL A 267 -11.55 36.78 -10.46
CA VAL A 267 -12.54 36.20 -9.54
C VAL A 267 -13.91 36.78 -9.87
N ALA A 268 -14.89 35.93 -10.16
CA ALA A 268 -16.27 36.30 -10.38
C ALA A 268 -17.16 35.81 -9.20
N ILE A 269 -17.84 36.74 -8.54
CA ILE A 269 -18.65 36.46 -7.34
C ILE A 269 -20.06 36.98 -7.57
N VAL A 270 -21.08 36.24 -7.14
CA VAL A 270 -22.45 36.70 -7.05
C VAL A 270 -22.61 37.48 -5.75
N PRO A 271 -22.80 38.84 -5.78
CA PRO A 271 -22.77 39.63 -4.54
C PRO A 271 -23.89 39.28 -3.57
N ALA A 272 -25.02 38.80 -4.08
CA ALA A 272 -26.21 38.51 -3.28
C ALA A 272 -26.07 37.20 -2.46
N THR A 273 -25.34 36.23 -2.97
CA THR A 273 -25.20 34.88 -2.35
C THR A 273 -23.79 34.58 -1.84
N GLY A 274 -22.80 35.31 -2.34
CA GLY A 274 -21.40 35.03 -2.08
C GLY A 274 -20.82 33.84 -2.89
N GLU A 275 -21.59 33.29 -3.83
CA GLU A 275 -21.16 32.21 -4.69
C GLU A 275 -20.00 32.65 -5.58
N ILE A 276 -18.91 31.85 -5.61
CA ILE A 276 -17.80 32.05 -6.52
C ILE A 276 -18.09 31.28 -7.81
N LEU A 277 -18.27 32.00 -8.91
CA LEU A 277 -18.55 31.41 -10.22
C LEU A 277 -17.28 31.09 -11.00
N ALA A 278 -16.24 31.90 -10.84
CA ALA A 278 -14.92 31.64 -11.39
C ALA A 278 -13.84 32.15 -10.45
N MET A 279 -12.74 31.42 -10.38
CA MET A 279 -11.56 31.76 -9.59
C MET A 279 -10.32 31.24 -10.33
N VAL A 280 -9.75 32.08 -11.17
CA VAL A 280 -8.60 31.76 -12.03
C VAL A 280 -7.38 32.52 -11.57
N SER A 281 -6.25 31.88 -11.62
CA SER A 281 -4.92 32.49 -11.43
C SER A 281 -3.95 31.91 -12.44
N THR A 282 -3.11 32.75 -13.04
CA THR A 282 -2.11 32.37 -14.02
C THR A 282 -0.71 32.82 -13.59
N PRO A 283 0.35 32.03 -13.83
CA PRO A 283 0.33 30.74 -14.54
C PRO A 283 -0.35 29.64 -13.72
N GLY A 284 -1.07 28.75 -14.41
CA GLY A 284 -1.55 27.49 -13.86
C GLY A 284 -0.44 26.44 -13.77
N PHE A 285 -0.77 25.28 -13.25
CA PHE A 285 0.10 24.10 -13.25
C PHE A 285 -0.72 22.83 -13.45
N ASP A 286 -0.13 21.79 -14.02
CA ASP A 286 -0.82 20.51 -14.19
C ASP A 286 -0.90 19.75 -12.86
N SER A 287 -2.08 19.78 -12.23
CA SER A 287 -2.37 19.07 -10.98
C SER A 287 -2.15 17.55 -11.08
N ASN A 288 -2.26 16.96 -12.28
CA ASN A 288 -2.05 15.51 -12.47
C ASN A 288 -0.61 15.09 -12.24
N GLN A 289 0.38 15.95 -12.54
CA GLN A 289 1.79 15.67 -12.30
C GLN A 289 2.09 15.45 -10.81
N PHE A 290 1.39 16.15 -9.92
CA PHE A 290 1.57 15.96 -8.47
C PHE A 290 0.97 14.65 -7.95
N VAL A 291 -0.02 14.11 -8.65
CA VAL A 291 -0.65 12.84 -8.31
C VAL A 291 0.28 11.67 -8.64
N THR A 292 0.88 11.67 -9.82
CA THR A 292 1.79 10.60 -10.27
C THR A 292 3.18 10.73 -9.66
N GLY A 293 3.58 11.93 -9.27
CA GLY A 293 4.90 12.29 -8.74
C GLY A 293 5.59 13.28 -9.68
N ILE A 294 5.75 14.52 -9.23
CA ILE A 294 6.47 15.55 -9.98
C ILE A 294 7.98 15.35 -9.80
N ASP A 295 8.74 15.44 -10.89
CA ASP A 295 10.19 15.48 -10.82
C ASP A 295 10.70 16.83 -10.29
N VAL A 296 11.93 16.84 -9.74
CA VAL A 296 12.51 18.03 -9.11
C VAL A 296 12.75 19.17 -10.12
N ALA A 297 13.00 18.85 -11.37
CA ALA A 297 13.24 19.85 -12.42
C ALA A 297 11.91 20.58 -12.76
N SER A 298 10.84 19.83 -12.96
CA SER A 298 9.49 20.37 -13.22
C SER A 298 8.92 21.13 -12.02
N TYR A 299 9.30 20.76 -10.78
CA TYR A 299 8.87 21.48 -9.58
C TYR A 299 9.53 22.85 -9.42
N ARG A 300 10.75 23.06 -9.99
CA ARG A 300 11.54 24.29 -9.86
C ARG A 300 11.36 25.27 -11.02
N GLY A 301 10.72 24.87 -12.11
CA GLY A 301 10.43 25.69 -13.30
C GLY A 301 9.18 26.46 -13.15
#